data_9def28017da3c86679ae79c7a28b610c
#
_entry.id   9def28017da3c86679ae79c7a28b610c
#
_cell.length_a   1.000
_cell.length_b   1.000
_cell.length_c   1.000
_cell.angle_alpha   90.00
_cell.angle_beta   90.00
_cell.angle_gamma   90.00
#
_symmetry.space_group_name_H-M   'P 1'
#
loop_
_entity.id
_entity.type
_entity.pdbx_description
1 polymer ?
#
loop_
_entity_poly.entity_id
_entity_poly.type
_entity_poly.pdbx_seq_one_letter_code
_entity_poly.pdbx_strand_id
1 'polypeptide(L)' 'MDALEMTLLFDYYGELLTQRQRDCLDMRYNQDMSLGEIAQELGVSRQGVYDNLNRAETLLR' A
#
# COMPACT_ATOMS: atom_id res chain seq x y z
N MET A 1 2.26 2.91 -11.82
CA MET A 1 2.65 1.50 -11.62
C MET A 1 1.39 0.65 -11.62
N ASP A 2 1.34 -0.42 -12.39
CA ASP A 2 0.15 -1.25 -12.43
C ASP A 2 0.14 -2.30 -11.30
N ALA A 3 -1.00 -2.97 -11.13
CA ALA A 3 -1.18 -3.92 -10.03
C ALA A 3 -0.24 -5.12 -10.10
N LEU A 4 0.02 -5.63 -11.31
CA LEU A 4 0.93 -6.76 -11.49
C LEU A 4 2.36 -6.38 -11.13
N GLU A 5 2.81 -5.23 -11.61
CA GLU A 5 4.15 -4.72 -11.32
C GLU A 5 4.31 -4.49 -9.82
N MET A 6 3.31 -3.89 -9.17
CA MET A 6 3.34 -3.65 -7.73
C MET A 6 3.40 -4.97 -6.95
N THR A 7 2.63 -5.99 -7.38
CA THR A 7 2.64 -7.30 -6.73
C THR A 7 4.02 -7.95 -6.79
N LEU A 8 4.67 -7.89 -7.94
CA LEU A 8 6.02 -8.44 -8.10
C LEU A 8 7.03 -7.71 -7.22
N LEU A 9 6.98 -6.39 -7.18
CA LEU A 9 7.88 -5.60 -6.35
C LEU A 9 7.64 -5.86 -4.86
N PHE A 10 6.38 -6.02 -4.47
CA PHE A 10 6.02 -6.34 -3.09
C PHE A 10 6.62 -7.68 -2.66
N ASP A 11 6.57 -8.68 -3.52
CA ASP A 11 7.13 -10.00 -3.23
C ASP A 11 8.64 -9.94 -3.03
N TYR A 12 9.34 -9.13 -3.83
CA TYR A 12 10.80 -9.03 -3.75
C TYR A 12 11.28 -8.10 -2.64
N TYR A 13 10.60 -6.97 -2.45
CA TYR A 13 11.08 -5.88 -1.60
C TYR A 13 10.17 -5.58 -0.41
N GLY A 14 9.15 -6.39 -0.18
CA GLY A 14 8.19 -6.15 0.90
C GLY A 14 8.82 -6.04 2.29
N GLU A 15 9.96 -6.69 2.50
CA GLU A 15 10.67 -6.65 3.78
C GLU A 15 11.21 -5.27 4.12
N LEU A 16 11.36 -4.39 3.11
CA LEU A 16 11.83 -3.03 3.32
C LEU A 16 10.72 -2.11 3.83
N LEU A 17 9.49 -2.61 3.87
CA LEU A 17 8.32 -1.82 4.23
C LEU A 17 7.91 -2.04 5.68
N THR A 18 7.33 -1.01 6.29
CA THR A 18 6.67 -1.18 7.59
C THR A 18 5.41 -2.02 7.42
N GLN A 19 4.89 -2.58 8.53
CA GLN A 19 3.66 -3.36 8.46
C GLN A 19 2.49 -2.52 7.92
N ARG A 20 2.41 -1.25 8.33
CA ARG A 20 1.36 -0.35 7.85
C ARG A 20 1.46 -0.13 6.35
N GLN A 21 2.66 0.04 5.82
CA GLN A 21 2.88 0.19 4.39
C GLN A 21 2.49 -1.07 3.63
N ARG A 22 2.83 -2.25 4.15
CA ARG A 22 2.43 -3.53 3.57
C ARG A 22 0.92 -3.68 3.52
N ASP A 23 0.25 -3.36 4.63
CA ASP A 23 -1.20 -3.45 4.71
C ASP A 23 -1.87 -2.54 3.69
N CYS A 24 -1.40 -1.31 3.56
CA CYS A 24 -1.93 -0.36 2.58
C CYS A 24 -1.76 -0.86 1.16
N LEU A 25 -0.58 -1.38 0.81
CA LEU A 25 -0.31 -1.91 -0.52
C LEU A 25 -1.18 -3.12 -0.83
N ASP A 26 -1.29 -4.04 0.12
CA ASP A 26 -2.11 -5.24 -0.04
C ASP A 26 -3.58 -4.87 -0.28
N MET A 27 -4.12 -3.99 0.53
CA MET A 27 -5.51 -3.55 0.40
C MET A 27 -5.76 -2.83 -0.92
N ARG A 28 -4.80 -1.99 -1.34
CA ARG A 28 -4.96 -1.19 -2.56
C ARG A 28 -4.82 -2.02 -3.83
N TYR A 29 -3.82 -2.88 -3.90
CA TYR A 29 -3.46 -3.56 -5.14
C TYR A 29 -3.96 -5.00 -5.23
N ASN A 30 -4.06 -5.71 -4.12
CA ASN A 30 -4.56 -7.08 -4.11
C ASN A 30 -6.05 -7.17 -3.80
N GLN A 31 -6.56 -6.29 -2.93
CA GLN A 31 -7.97 -6.29 -2.53
C GLN A 31 -8.79 -5.23 -3.25
N ASP A 32 -8.14 -4.41 -4.07
CA ASP A 32 -8.79 -3.38 -4.90
C ASP A 32 -9.66 -2.41 -4.09
N MET A 33 -9.22 -2.05 -2.89
CA MET A 33 -9.95 -1.14 -2.03
C MET A 33 -9.65 0.32 -2.37
N SER A 34 -10.64 1.19 -2.16
CA SER A 34 -10.45 2.63 -2.29
C SER A 34 -9.67 3.18 -1.09
N LEU A 35 -9.12 4.39 -1.23
CA LEU A 35 -8.42 5.04 -0.11
C LEU A 35 -9.33 5.20 1.11
N GLY A 36 -10.59 5.56 0.90
CA GLY A 36 -11.56 5.70 1.98
C GLY A 36 -11.85 4.38 2.68
N GLU A 37 -11.96 3.29 1.93
CA GLU A 37 -12.18 1.96 2.49
C GLU A 37 -10.96 1.50 3.31
N ILE A 38 -9.77 1.72 2.80
CA ILE A 38 -8.54 1.38 3.52
C ILE A 38 -8.44 2.20 4.81
N ALA A 39 -8.72 3.49 4.74
CA ALA A 39 -8.68 4.38 5.90
C ALA A 39 -9.64 3.90 6.99
N GLN A 40 -10.84 3.49 6.61
CA GLN A 40 -11.84 2.99 7.54
C GLN A 40 -11.38 1.67 8.18
N GLU A 41 -10.85 0.76 7.37
CA GLU A 41 -10.38 -0.55 7.84
C GLU A 41 -9.21 -0.41 8.82
N LEU A 42 -8.29 0.50 8.55
CA LEU A 42 -7.10 0.68 9.37
C LEU A 42 -7.30 1.69 10.52
N GLY A 43 -8.43 2.40 10.54
CA GLY A 43 -8.70 3.40 11.57
C GLY A 43 -7.81 4.62 11.47
N VAL A 44 -7.45 5.03 10.26
CA VAL A 44 -6.59 6.19 10.01
C VAL A 44 -7.28 7.13 9.02
N SER A 45 -6.68 8.30 8.76
CA SER A 45 -7.24 9.25 7.80
C SER A 45 -6.93 8.81 6.36
N ARG A 46 -7.74 9.31 5.40
CA ARG A 46 -7.48 9.07 3.98
C ARG A 46 -6.12 9.64 3.57
N GLN A 47 -5.77 10.81 4.10
CA GLN A 47 -4.46 11.41 3.83
C GLN A 47 -3.33 10.52 4.34
N GLY A 48 -3.52 9.92 5.51
CA GLY A 48 -2.55 8.97 6.06
C GLY A 48 -2.34 7.75 5.17
N VAL A 49 -3.45 7.22 4.60
CA VAL A 49 -3.36 6.10 3.64
C VAL A 49 -2.59 6.53 2.39
N TYR A 50 -2.94 7.68 1.84
CA TYR A 50 -2.27 8.21 0.65
C TYR A 50 -0.77 8.38 0.90
N ASP A 51 -0.39 8.95 2.04
CA ASP A 51 1.02 9.15 2.39
C ASP A 51 1.77 7.81 2.52
N ASN A 52 1.15 6.83 3.17
CA ASN A 52 1.73 5.50 3.31
C ASN A 52 1.95 4.82 1.95
N LEU A 53 0.95 4.89 1.06
CA LEU A 53 1.07 4.33 -0.28
C LEU A 53 2.17 5.01 -1.08
N ASN A 54 2.25 6.34 -1.00
CA ASN A 54 3.25 7.11 -1.71
C ASN A 54 4.66 6.74 -1.26
N ARG A 55 4.88 6.64 0.06
CA ARG A 55 6.17 6.25 0.63
C ARG A 55 6.55 4.83 0.24
N ALA A 56 5.57 3.91 0.31
CA ALA A 56 5.81 2.51 -0.04
C ALA A 56 6.17 2.37 -1.53
N GLU A 57 5.44 3.04 -2.41
CA GLU A 57 5.72 3.02 -3.84
C GLU A 57 7.10 3.61 -4.15
N THR A 58 7.48 4.67 -3.44
CA THR A 58 8.80 5.28 -3.60
C THR A 58 9.92 4.31 -3.20
N LEU A 59 9.72 3.57 -2.10
CA LEU A 59 10.70 2.59 -1.65
C LEU A 59 10.84 1.42 -2.63
N LEU A 60 9.75 1.04 -3.30
CA LEU A 60 9.76 -0.09 -4.23
C LEU A 60 10.23 0.27 -5.63
N ARG A 61 10.35 1.54 -5.95
CA ARG A 61 10.86 1.96 -7.25
C ARG A 61 12.37 1.97 -7.22
#